data_a942a06b9b7607b7af4c5336da86e39c
#
_entry.id   a942a06b9b7607b7af4c5336da86e39c
#
_cell.length_a   1.000
_cell.length_b   1.000
_cell.length_c   1.000
_cell.angle_alpha   90.00
_cell.angle_beta   90.00
_cell.angle_gamma   90.00
#
_symmetry.space_group_name_H-M   'P 1'
#
loop_
_entity.id
_entity.type
_entity.pdbx_description
1 polymer ?
#
loop_
_entity_poly.entity_id
_entity_poly.type
_entity_poly.pdbx_seq_one_letter_code
_entity_poly.pdbx_strand_id
1 'polypeptide(L)'
;MPLLYAGIDEAGYGPLLGPLCVGCAAFVLPGADAAADATPPCLWKLLSGAVCRATNDKRRRIAIEDSKKLKGSKESAGHPLRHLERGVHAFASAMPGAPAEWDADGTLLAALGAAPAAPPAGDPWNADALPLPLGNDAASLRIAGAMLRATLTKSGAELAALRVRAIDAREFNAQADRVANKATINFMAAMVHAEAVRRAALGRGMDAWIALDRQGGRTAYREPLQSSFPDARIRVLDESDACSRYR
;
A
#
# COMPACT_ATOMS: atom_id res chain seq x y z
N MET A 1 -8.48 20.71 -9.88
CA MET A 1 -7.29 20.83 -9.00
C MET A 1 -6.60 19.48 -8.96
N PRO A 2 -5.33 19.37 -8.57
CA PRO A 2 -4.73 18.04 -8.38
C PRO A 2 -5.42 17.31 -7.23
N LEU A 3 -5.49 15.98 -7.32
CA LEU A 3 -6.12 15.09 -6.35
C LEU A 3 -5.05 14.17 -5.73
N LEU A 4 -5.02 14.05 -4.41
CA LEU A 4 -4.26 13.00 -3.73
C LEU A 4 -5.12 11.73 -3.66
N TYR A 5 -4.79 10.74 -4.49
CA TYR A 5 -5.50 9.48 -4.59
C TYR A 5 -4.72 8.36 -3.91
N ALA A 6 -5.28 7.74 -2.90
CA ALA A 6 -4.63 6.68 -2.13
C ALA A 6 -5.44 5.39 -2.10
N GLY A 7 -4.72 4.26 -2.11
CA GLY A 7 -5.25 2.94 -1.83
C GLY A 7 -4.62 2.39 -0.54
N ILE A 8 -5.44 1.80 0.33
CA ILE A 8 -5.02 1.15 1.57
C ILE A 8 -5.58 -0.27 1.58
N ASP A 9 -4.71 -1.24 1.83
CA ASP A 9 -5.06 -2.67 1.86
C ASP A 9 -4.23 -3.41 2.90
N GLU A 10 -4.71 -4.56 3.37
CA GLU A 10 -4.00 -5.36 4.35
C GLU A 10 -3.50 -6.70 3.80
N ALA A 11 -2.43 -7.20 4.43
CA ALA A 11 -1.93 -8.54 4.28
C ALA A 11 -1.59 -9.13 5.64
N GLY A 12 -1.75 -10.45 5.78
CA GLY A 12 -1.42 -11.10 7.03
C GLY A 12 -2.55 -11.09 8.07
N TYR A 13 -3.79 -10.82 7.68
CA TYR A 13 -4.93 -10.92 8.57
C TYR A 13 -5.28 -12.40 8.80
N GLY A 14 -4.81 -12.92 9.95
CA GLY A 14 -4.99 -14.32 10.36
C GLY A 14 -3.88 -15.30 9.98
N PRO A 15 -2.62 -14.89 9.68
CA PRO A 15 -1.54 -15.85 9.45
C PRO A 15 -1.13 -16.51 10.78
N LEU A 16 -0.62 -17.73 10.68
CA LEU A 16 0.03 -18.39 11.81
C LEU A 16 1.40 -17.79 12.13
N LEU A 17 2.03 -17.16 11.15
CA LEU A 17 3.37 -16.58 11.24
C LEU A 17 3.41 -15.24 10.50
N GLY A 18 4.17 -14.30 11.04
CA GLY A 18 4.40 -12.99 10.47
C GLY A 18 3.48 -11.87 11.00
N PRO A 19 3.82 -10.62 10.70
CA PRO A 19 3.06 -9.45 11.14
C PRO A 19 1.76 -9.28 10.33
N LEU A 20 0.78 -8.60 10.92
CA LEU A 20 -0.27 -7.93 10.16
C LEU A 20 0.35 -6.70 9.49
N CYS A 21 0.30 -6.65 8.17
CA CYS A 21 0.80 -5.52 7.39
C CYS A 21 -0.35 -4.76 6.76
N VAL A 22 -0.42 -3.46 6.97
CA VAL A 22 -1.34 -2.57 6.26
C VAL A 22 -0.52 -1.66 5.36
N GLY A 23 -0.75 -1.75 4.06
CA GLY A 23 -0.04 -0.99 3.03
C GLY A 23 -0.84 0.24 2.59
N CYS A 24 -0.13 1.29 2.20
CA CYS A 24 -0.70 2.48 1.59
C CYS A 24 0.16 2.93 0.42
N ALA A 25 -0.48 3.14 -0.73
CA ALA A 25 0.12 3.80 -1.89
C ALA A 25 -0.69 5.05 -2.23
N ALA A 26 -0.04 6.21 -2.36
CA ALA A 26 -0.70 7.47 -2.66
C ALA A 26 -0.06 8.15 -3.86
N PHE A 27 -0.91 8.70 -4.74
CA PHE A 27 -0.54 9.36 -5.98
C PHE A 27 -1.14 10.76 -6.05
N VAL A 28 -0.37 11.74 -6.47
CA VAL A 28 -0.93 13.01 -6.94
C VAL A 28 -1.31 12.84 -8.41
N LEU A 29 -2.59 13.09 -8.70
CA LEU A 29 -3.16 12.97 -10.04
C LEU A 29 -3.54 14.35 -10.55
N PRO A 30 -2.99 14.79 -11.70
CA PRO A 30 -3.31 16.10 -12.27
C PRO A 30 -4.72 16.11 -12.86
N GLY A 31 -5.41 17.25 -12.72
CA GLY A 31 -6.69 17.49 -13.38
C GLY A 31 -7.84 16.57 -12.94
N ALA A 32 -7.69 15.89 -11.80
CA ALA A 32 -8.76 15.06 -11.24
C ALA A 32 -9.72 15.91 -10.43
N ASP A 33 -11.01 15.59 -10.51
CA ASP A 33 -12.05 16.21 -9.72
C ASP A 33 -12.37 15.35 -8.49
N ALA A 34 -12.47 15.98 -7.33
CA ALA A 34 -12.87 15.36 -6.07
C ALA A 34 -14.37 15.58 -5.76
N ALA A 35 -15.18 16.00 -6.75
CA ALA A 35 -16.62 16.09 -6.55
C ALA A 35 -17.19 14.74 -6.08
N ALA A 36 -18.27 14.78 -5.31
CA ALA A 36 -18.86 13.57 -4.71
C ALA A 36 -19.23 12.49 -5.74
N ASP A 37 -19.56 12.92 -6.96
CA ASP A 37 -19.97 12.05 -8.08
C ASP A 37 -18.82 11.75 -9.06
N ALA A 38 -17.64 12.34 -8.86
CA ALA A 38 -16.50 12.12 -9.72
C ALA A 38 -15.96 10.70 -9.58
N THR A 39 -15.43 10.17 -10.67
CA THR A 39 -14.65 8.93 -10.65
C THR A 39 -13.18 9.30 -10.76
N PRO A 40 -12.30 8.87 -9.85
CA PRO A 40 -10.89 9.18 -9.96
C PRO A 40 -10.30 8.62 -11.25
N PRO A 41 -9.26 9.26 -11.81
CA PRO A 41 -8.59 8.75 -12.99
C PRO A 41 -8.12 7.31 -12.79
N CYS A 42 -8.27 6.50 -13.82
CA CYS A 42 -7.87 5.11 -13.77
C CYS A 42 -6.34 4.97 -13.81
N LEU A 43 -5.71 4.63 -12.69
CA LEU A 43 -4.27 4.39 -12.60
C LEU A 43 -3.78 3.32 -13.59
N TRP A 44 -4.59 2.31 -13.91
CA TRP A 44 -4.28 1.31 -14.95
C TRP A 44 -4.06 1.93 -16.33
N LYS A 45 -4.85 2.94 -16.68
CA LYS A 45 -4.70 3.67 -17.94
C LYS A 45 -3.49 4.61 -17.89
N LEU A 46 -3.36 5.38 -16.81
CA LEU A 46 -2.27 6.34 -16.63
C LEU A 46 -0.90 5.67 -16.64
N LEU A 47 -0.78 4.53 -15.96
CA LEU A 47 0.48 3.80 -15.79
C LEU A 47 0.63 2.62 -16.77
N SER A 48 -0.21 2.53 -17.81
CA SER A 48 -0.22 1.40 -18.76
C SER A 48 1.09 1.20 -19.54
N GLY A 49 1.97 2.19 -19.55
CA GLY A 49 3.34 2.07 -20.09
C GLY A 49 4.25 1.18 -19.24
N ALA A 50 4.03 1.14 -17.93
CA ALA A 50 4.87 0.43 -16.97
C ALA A 50 4.15 -0.71 -16.24
N VAL A 51 2.83 -0.66 -16.07
CA VAL A 51 2.09 -1.66 -15.31
C VAL A 51 1.11 -2.46 -16.16
N CYS A 52 0.83 -3.68 -15.75
CA CYS A 52 -0.15 -4.57 -16.36
C CYS A 52 -0.75 -5.50 -15.29
N ARG A 53 -1.79 -6.27 -15.64
CA ARG A 53 -2.38 -7.28 -14.75
C ARG A 53 -1.74 -8.67 -14.90
N ALA A 54 -1.19 -8.96 -16.08
CA ALA A 54 -0.71 -10.28 -16.42
C ALA A 54 0.77 -10.48 -16.05
N THR A 55 1.09 -11.60 -15.41
CA THR A 55 2.46 -11.97 -15.04
C THR A 55 3.32 -12.41 -16.23
N ASN A 56 2.68 -12.81 -17.34
CA ASN A 56 3.32 -13.26 -18.60
C ASN A 56 3.36 -12.16 -19.69
N ASP A 57 3.36 -10.90 -19.29
CA ASP A 57 3.35 -9.78 -20.23
C ASP A 57 4.61 -9.75 -21.10
N LYS A 58 4.43 -9.83 -22.43
CA LYS A 58 5.54 -9.82 -23.41
C LYS A 58 6.34 -8.52 -23.40
N ARG A 59 5.76 -7.41 -22.95
CA ARG A 59 6.41 -6.10 -22.83
C ARG A 59 7.19 -5.96 -21.51
N ARG A 60 7.21 -7.00 -20.68
CA ARG A 60 7.90 -7.03 -19.37
C ARG A 60 7.50 -5.90 -18.44
N ARG A 61 6.25 -5.45 -18.51
CA ARG A 61 5.71 -4.48 -17.56
C ARG A 61 5.61 -5.09 -16.17
N ILE A 62 5.42 -4.25 -15.18
CA ILE A 62 5.25 -4.64 -13.78
C ILE A 62 3.84 -5.20 -13.61
N ALA A 63 3.73 -6.46 -13.24
CA ALA A 63 2.44 -7.07 -12.93
C ALA A 63 1.94 -6.57 -11.57
N ILE A 64 0.77 -5.95 -11.55
CA ILE A 64 0.06 -5.50 -10.36
C ILE A 64 -1.33 -6.13 -10.38
N GLU A 65 -1.65 -6.93 -9.39
CA GLU A 65 -2.93 -7.64 -9.26
C GLU A 65 -3.04 -8.14 -7.81
N ASP A 66 -4.15 -8.77 -7.45
CA ASP A 66 -4.31 -9.48 -6.18
C ASP A 66 -3.06 -10.33 -5.86
N SER A 67 -2.54 -10.21 -4.64
CA SER A 67 -1.30 -10.86 -4.22
C SER A 67 -1.34 -12.39 -4.36
N LYS A 68 -2.52 -13.01 -4.19
CA LYS A 68 -2.71 -14.44 -4.37
C LYS A 68 -2.53 -14.88 -5.83
N LYS A 69 -2.87 -13.99 -6.79
CA LYS A 69 -2.66 -14.23 -8.23
C LYS A 69 -1.21 -13.99 -8.64
N LEU A 70 -0.52 -13.05 -7.97
CA LEU A 70 0.89 -12.74 -8.25
C LEU A 70 1.86 -13.72 -7.61
N LYS A 71 1.47 -14.35 -6.50
CA LYS A 71 2.28 -15.36 -5.83
C LYS A 71 2.34 -16.63 -6.70
N GLY A 72 3.55 -17.01 -7.10
CA GLY A 72 3.78 -18.28 -7.79
C GLY A 72 3.49 -19.49 -6.90
N SER A 73 3.16 -20.62 -7.52
CA SER A 73 3.11 -21.91 -6.82
C SER A 73 4.54 -22.42 -6.55
N LYS A 74 4.69 -23.43 -5.68
CA LYS A 74 5.98 -24.11 -5.45
C LYS A 74 6.52 -24.79 -6.71
N GLU A 75 5.64 -25.11 -7.65
CA GLU A 75 5.95 -25.76 -8.91
C GLU A 75 6.30 -24.77 -10.04
N SER A 76 6.09 -23.46 -9.80
CA SER A 76 6.42 -22.43 -10.77
C SER A 76 7.93 -22.29 -10.91
N ALA A 77 8.41 -22.10 -12.13
CA ALA A 77 9.81 -21.75 -12.37
C ALA A 77 10.13 -20.40 -11.71
N GLY A 78 11.08 -20.38 -10.79
CA GLY A 78 11.56 -19.20 -10.09
C GLY A 78 10.94 -18.97 -8.71
N HIS A 79 11.38 -17.92 -8.05
CA HIS A 79 10.96 -17.59 -6.69
C HIS A 79 9.47 -17.20 -6.63
N PRO A 80 8.66 -17.73 -5.70
CA PRO A 80 7.22 -17.50 -5.67
C PRO A 80 6.83 -16.04 -5.46
N LEU A 81 7.69 -15.22 -4.87
CA LEU A 81 7.43 -13.78 -4.62
C LEU A 81 7.98 -12.86 -5.72
N ARG A 82 8.54 -13.39 -6.81
CA ARG A 82 9.24 -12.58 -7.84
C ARG A 82 8.40 -11.43 -8.41
N HIS A 83 7.10 -11.63 -8.62
CA HIS A 83 6.24 -10.58 -9.17
C HIS A 83 5.90 -9.52 -8.12
N LEU A 84 5.65 -9.92 -6.88
CA LEU A 84 5.42 -9.03 -5.75
C LEU A 84 6.67 -8.19 -5.47
N GLU A 85 7.84 -8.85 -5.37
CA GLU A 85 9.13 -8.19 -5.18
C GLU A 85 9.41 -7.16 -6.29
N ARG A 86 9.20 -7.55 -7.56
CA ARG A 86 9.38 -6.64 -8.70
C ARG A 86 8.47 -5.41 -8.60
N GLY A 87 7.22 -5.58 -8.18
CA GLY A 87 6.29 -4.48 -7.93
C GLY A 87 6.78 -3.56 -6.83
N VAL A 88 7.06 -4.11 -5.65
CA VAL A 88 7.52 -3.33 -4.50
C VAL A 88 8.80 -2.56 -4.81
N HIS A 89 9.83 -3.21 -5.37
CA HIS A 89 11.10 -2.55 -5.71
C HIS A 89 10.92 -1.43 -6.74
N ALA A 90 10.13 -1.65 -7.79
CA ALA A 90 9.92 -0.64 -8.82
C ALA A 90 9.23 0.61 -8.26
N PHE A 91 8.18 0.43 -7.43
CA PHE A 91 7.48 1.54 -6.81
C PHE A 91 8.32 2.21 -5.71
N ALA A 92 9.01 1.44 -4.86
CA ALA A 92 9.89 1.99 -3.85
C ALA A 92 11.02 2.83 -4.47
N SER A 93 11.62 2.37 -5.57
CA SER A 93 12.64 3.13 -6.31
C SER A 93 12.09 4.35 -7.06
N ALA A 94 10.78 4.46 -7.23
CA ALA A 94 10.13 5.61 -7.85
C ALA A 94 9.73 6.70 -6.84
N MET A 95 9.88 6.45 -5.54
CA MET A 95 9.64 7.46 -4.52
C MET A 95 10.69 8.59 -4.60
N PRO A 96 10.32 9.83 -4.26
CA PRO A 96 11.27 10.94 -4.20
C PRO A 96 12.43 10.65 -3.23
N GLY A 97 13.67 10.82 -3.69
CA GLY A 97 14.87 10.58 -2.89
C GLY A 97 15.24 9.12 -2.64
N ALA A 98 14.49 8.17 -3.21
CA ALA A 98 14.79 6.76 -3.07
C ALA A 98 16.07 6.35 -3.82
N PRO A 99 16.84 5.35 -3.33
CA PRO A 99 17.93 4.77 -4.07
C PRO A 99 17.42 4.03 -5.31
N ALA A 100 18.30 3.84 -6.29
CA ALA A 100 17.98 3.07 -7.49
C ALA A 100 17.83 1.57 -7.21
N GLU A 101 18.45 1.08 -6.14
CA GLU A 101 18.49 -0.32 -5.72
C GLU A 101 18.31 -0.44 -4.21
N TRP A 102 17.77 -1.58 -3.83
CA TRP A 102 17.62 -2.01 -2.43
C TRP A 102 18.36 -3.33 -2.28
N ASP A 103 19.38 -3.37 -1.43
CA ASP A 103 20.28 -4.51 -1.22
C ASP A 103 19.96 -5.33 0.04
N ALA A 104 19.15 -4.76 0.93
CA ALA A 104 18.73 -5.41 2.15
C ALA A 104 17.28 -5.07 2.52
N ASP A 105 16.59 -6.01 3.15
CA ASP A 105 15.21 -5.86 3.60
C ASP A 105 15.07 -4.73 4.63
N GLY A 106 16.01 -4.58 5.55
CA GLY A 106 15.99 -3.55 6.57
C GLY A 106 15.96 -2.13 6.00
N THR A 107 16.74 -1.86 4.95
CA THR A 107 16.76 -0.56 4.27
C THR A 107 15.45 -0.28 3.53
N LEU A 108 14.91 -1.28 2.85
CA LEU A 108 13.60 -1.18 2.18
C LEU A 108 12.46 -0.99 3.20
N LEU A 109 12.41 -1.79 4.25
CA LEU A 109 11.40 -1.69 5.30
C LEU A 109 11.45 -0.35 6.01
N ALA A 110 12.65 0.17 6.31
CA ALA A 110 12.81 1.50 6.88
C ALA A 110 12.24 2.60 5.98
N ALA A 111 12.54 2.54 4.68
CA ALA A 111 12.01 3.51 3.69
C ALA A 111 10.48 3.44 3.56
N LEU A 112 9.88 2.25 3.74
CA LEU A 112 8.44 2.06 3.74
C LEU A 112 7.79 2.39 5.10
N GLY A 113 8.57 2.72 6.14
CA GLY A 113 8.09 2.98 7.49
C GLY A 113 7.65 1.72 8.23
N ALA A 114 8.12 0.55 7.80
CA ALA A 114 7.77 -0.76 8.37
C ALA A 114 8.87 -1.35 9.27
N ALA A 115 10.03 -0.70 9.36
CA ALA A 115 11.10 -1.18 10.22
C ALA A 115 10.62 -1.22 11.68
N PRO A 116 10.81 -2.34 12.40
CA PRO A 116 10.54 -2.38 13.83
C PRO A 116 11.46 -1.38 14.54
N ALA A 117 10.98 -0.72 15.58
CA ALA A 117 11.76 0.25 16.36
C ALA A 117 13.00 -0.40 16.99
N ALA A 118 12.94 -1.66 17.34
CA ALA A 118 14.04 -2.58 17.64
C ALA A 118 13.53 -4.01 17.41
N PRO A 119 14.35 -4.96 16.92
CA PRO A 119 13.93 -6.35 16.90
C PRO A 119 13.63 -6.76 18.37
N PRO A 120 12.44 -7.33 18.63
CA PRO A 120 12.11 -7.78 19.97
C PRO A 120 13.19 -8.76 20.43
N ALA A 121 13.76 -8.53 21.60
CA ALA A 121 14.74 -9.46 22.18
C ALA A 121 14.08 -10.84 22.28
N GLY A 122 14.66 -11.83 21.60
CA GLY A 122 14.17 -13.21 21.59
C GLY A 122 13.40 -13.66 20.36
N ASP A 123 13.23 -12.81 19.33
CA ASP A 123 12.65 -13.23 18.05
C ASP A 123 13.75 -13.58 17.04
N PRO A 124 14.18 -14.85 16.96
CA PRO A 124 15.35 -15.24 16.14
C PRO A 124 15.15 -15.01 14.63
N TRP A 125 13.90 -14.96 14.17
CA TRP A 125 13.57 -14.70 12.75
C TRP A 125 13.72 -13.24 12.32
N ASN A 126 13.99 -12.32 13.24
CA ASN A 126 14.26 -10.89 12.98
C ASN A 126 15.74 -10.53 13.17
N ALA A 127 16.60 -11.53 13.45
CA ALA A 127 17.99 -11.29 13.82
C ALA A 127 18.88 -11.00 12.60
N ASP A 128 18.60 -11.64 11.47
CA ASP A 128 19.46 -11.56 10.28
C ASP A 128 18.80 -10.70 9.19
N ALA A 129 19.56 -9.75 8.64
CA ALA A 129 19.15 -9.02 7.46
C ALA A 129 19.11 -9.95 6.24
N LEU A 130 18.02 -9.92 5.49
CA LEU A 130 17.89 -10.65 4.25
C LEU A 130 18.46 -9.83 3.09
N PRO A 131 19.39 -10.39 2.31
CA PRO A 131 19.85 -9.72 1.11
C PRO A 131 18.72 -9.66 0.07
N LEU A 132 18.60 -8.53 -0.60
CA LEU A 132 17.68 -8.31 -1.70
C LEU A 132 18.46 -8.14 -3.01
N PRO A 133 17.87 -8.52 -4.15
CA PRO A 133 16.56 -9.14 -4.33
C PRO A 133 16.54 -10.65 -4.06
N LEU A 134 15.36 -11.21 -3.73
CA LEU A 134 15.18 -12.64 -3.47
C LEU A 134 14.92 -13.45 -4.75
N GLY A 135 14.09 -12.93 -5.63
CA GLY A 135 13.56 -13.66 -6.79
C GLY A 135 13.79 -13.00 -8.15
N ASN A 136 14.43 -11.84 -8.18
CA ASN A 136 14.77 -11.10 -9.39
C ASN A 136 16.27 -10.78 -9.42
N ASP A 137 16.79 -10.44 -10.58
CA ASP A 137 18.11 -9.82 -10.69
C ASP A 137 18.00 -8.28 -10.54
N ALA A 138 19.05 -7.65 -10.00
CA ALA A 138 19.09 -6.22 -9.74
C ALA A 138 18.91 -5.39 -11.02
N ALA A 139 19.46 -5.85 -12.18
CA ALA A 139 19.34 -5.13 -13.43
C ALA A 139 17.88 -5.08 -13.92
N SER A 140 17.13 -6.18 -13.81
CA SER A 140 15.71 -6.22 -14.17
C SER A 140 14.86 -5.31 -13.28
N LEU A 141 15.19 -5.20 -11.99
CA LEU A 141 14.52 -4.30 -11.05
C LEU A 141 14.81 -2.84 -11.37
N ARG A 142 16.06 -2.48 -11.68
CA ARG A 142 16.42 -1.12 -12.14
C ARG A 142 15.65 -0.71 -13.40
N ILE A 143 15.56 -1.62 -14.38
CA ILE A 143 14.79 -1.38 -15.61
C ILE A 143 13.31 -1.14 -15.30
N ALA A 144 12.72 -1.94 -14.41
CA ALA A 144 11.33 -1.78 -14.00
C ALA A 144 11.09 -0.43 -13.31
N GLY A 145 11.96 -0.04 -12.39
CA GLY A 145 11.91 1.26 -11.71
C GLY A 145 12.07 2.44 -12.68
N ALA A 146 13.01 2.35 -13.63
CA ALA A 146 13.20 3.37 -14.65
C ALA A 146 11.98 3.52 -15.57
N MET A 147 11.41 2.40 -16.01
CA MET A 147 10.19 2.38 -16.82
C MET A 147 9.00 3.00 -16.08
N LEU A 148 8.86 2.72 -14.78
CA LEU A 148 7.82 3.30 -13.96
C LEU A 148 8.02 4.81 -13.81
N ARG A 149 9.21 5.29 -13.46
CA ARG A 149 9.51 6.74 -13.36
C ARG A 149 9.22 7.47 -14.66
N ALA A 150 9.66 6.95 -15.80
CA ALA A 150 9.38 7.55 -17.10
C ALA A 150 7.86 7.61 -17.39
N THR A 151 7.11 6.57 -16.99
CA THR A 151 5.65 6.53 -17.17
C THR A 151 4.94 7.51 -16.25
N LEU A 152 5.36 7.64 -14.98
CA LEU A 152 4.84 8.63 -14.05
C LEU A 152 5.05 10.06 -14.61
N THR A 153 6.27 10.38 -15.02
CA THR A 153 6.59 11.68 -15.64
C THR A 153 5.71 11.95 -16.85
N LYS A 154 5.58 10.98 -17.76
CA LYS A 154 4.76 11.13 -18.98
C LYS A 154 3.27 11.32 -18.68
N SER A 155 2.73 10.67 -17.66
CA SER A 155 1.32 10.78 -17.27
C SER A 155 1.03 12.01 -16.41
N GLY A 156 2.06 12.71 -15.92
CA GLY A 156 1.93 13.81 -14.97
C GLY A 156 1.51 13.34 -13.56
N ALA A 157 1.46 12.04 -13.31
CA ALA A 157 1.19 11.49 -11.99
C ALA A 157 2.48 11.44 -11.16
N GLU A 158 2.37 11.69 -9.86
CA GLU A 158 3.47 11.58 -8.90
C GLU A 158 3.15 10.48 -7.89
N LEU A 159 4.09 9.57 -7.62
CA LEU A 159 3.99 8.67 -6.47
C LEU A 159 4.36 9.47 -5.21
N ALA A 160 3.35 9.90 -4.47
CA ALA A 160 3.53 10.77 -3.30
C ALA A 160 3.92 10.01 -2.04
N ALA A 161 3.45 8.77 -1.89
CA ALA A 161 3.80 7.91 -0.76
C ALA A 161 3.66 6.42 -1.10
N LEU A 162 4.55 5.62 -0.53
CA LEU A 162 4.44 4.18 -0.43
C LEU A 162 4.83 3.82 1.01
N ARG A 163 3.91 3.25 1.79
CA ARG A 163 4.10 3.03 3.22
C ARG A 163 3.51 1.70 3.65
N VAL A 164 4.06 1.13 4.70
CA VAL A 164 3.54 -0.07 5.36
C VAL A 164 3.54 0.14 6.87
N ARG A 165 2.45 -0.22 7.52
CA ARG A 165 2.36 -0.42 8.96
C ARG A 165 2.45 -1.91 9.22
N ALA A 166 3.56 -2.38 9.78
CA ALA A 166 3.73 -3.75 10.24
C ALA A 166 3.39 -3.81 11.74
N ILE A 167 2.50 -4.71 12.12
CA ILE A 167 2.08 -4.96 13.51
C ILE A 167 2.50 -6.38 13.83
N ASP A 168 3.53 -6.54 14.65
CA ASP A 168 4.02 -7.85 15.03
C ASP A 168 3.04 -8.57 15.98
N ALA A 169 3.29 -9.85 16.24
CA ALA A 169 2.41 -10.67 17.08
C ALA A 169 2.29 -10.14 18.51
N ARG A 170 3.35 -9.54 19.07
CA ARG A 170 3.35 -8.99 20.43
C ARG A 170 2.49 -7.73 20.47
N GLU A 171 2.70 -6.80 19.56
CA GLU A 171 1.89 -5.60 19.43
C GLU A 171 0.44 -5.95 19.17
N PHE A 172 0.19 -6.89 18.23
CA PHE A 172 -1.15 -7.36 17.91
C PHE A 172 -1.89 -7.92 19.13
N ASN A 173 -1.23 -8.80 19.91
CA ASN A 173 -1.81 -9.39 21.11
C ASN A 173 -2.10 -8.33 22.17
N ALA A 174 -1.16 -7.40 22.41
CA ALA A 174 -1.35 -6.31 23.36
C ALA A 174 -2.51 -5.38 22.95
N GLN A 175 -2.76 -5.20 21.66
CA GLN A 175 -3.93 -4.47 21.16
C GLN A 175 -5.21 -5.32 21.31
N ALA A 176 -5.13 -6.63 21.03
CA ALA A 176 -6.28 -7.54 21.12
C ALA A 176 -6.83 -7.66 22.55
N ASP A 177 -5.96 -7.55 23.55
CA ASP A 177 -6.36 -7.53 24.96
C ASP A 177 -7.18 -6.28 25.35
N ARG A 178 -7.05 -5.20 24.56
CA ARG A 178 -7.72 -3.92 24.81
C ARG A 178 -8.97 -3.72 23.99
N VAL A 179 -9.10 -4.43 22.86
CA VAL A 179 -10.23 -4.29 21.93
C VAL A 179 -10.91 -5.64 21.73
N ALA A 180 -12.23 -5.64 21.75
CA ALA A 180 -13.03 -6.87 21.66
C ALA A 180 -12.96 -7.59 20.29
N ASN A 181 -12.41 -6.94 19.25
CA ASN A 181 -12.48 -7.44 17.88
C ASN A 181 -11.19 -7.18 17.10
N LYS A 182 -10.61 -8.24 16.52
CA LYS A 182 -9.43 -8.16 15.64
C LYS A 182 -9.61 -7.22 14.43
N ALA A 183 -10.83 -7.13 13.89
CA ALA A 183 -11.14 -6.20 12.81
C ALA A 183 -10.95 -4.73 13.22
N THR A 184 -11.08 -4.41 14.50
CA THR A 184 -10.81 -3.07 15.02
C THR A 184 -9.31 -2.73 14.92
N ILE A 185 -8.42 -3.69 15.16
CA ILE A 185 -6.96 -3.48 15.04
C ILE A 185 -6.60 -3.15 13.60
N ASN A 186 -7.11 -3.92 12.65
CA ASN A 186 -6.90 -3.68 11.23
C ASN A 186 -7.44 -2.32 10.80
N PHE A 187 -8.67 -1.99 11.22
CA PHE A 187 -9.27 -0.69 10.94
C PHE A 187 -8.43 0.45 11.52
N MET A 188 -7.99 0.37 12.77
CA MET A 188 -7.13 1.39 13.38
C MET A 188 -5.82 1.58 12.61
N ALA A 189 -5.18 0.48 12.18
CA ALA A 189 -3.96 0.55 11.37
C ALA A 189 -4.21 1.23 10.01
N ALA A 190 -5.35 0.94 9.36
CA ALA A 190 -5.74 1.61 8.12
C ALA A 190 -6.00 3.11 8.35
N MET A 191 -6.60 3.49 9.49
CA MET A 191 -6.86 4.91 9.82
C MET A 191 -5.59 5.72 10.07
N VAL A 192 -4.49 5.09 10.53
CA VAL A 192 -3.18 5.77 10.60
C VAL A 192 -2.74 6.23 9.21
N HIS A 193 -2.88 5.39 8.20
CA HIS A 193 -2.57 5.76 6.82
C HIS A 193 -3.56 6.79 6.26
N ALA A 194 -4.85 6.61 6.51
CA ALA A 194 -5.87 7.55 6.05
C ALA A 194 -5.63 8.97 6.61
N GLU A 195 -5.27 9.08 7.90
CA GLU A 195 -4.93 10.36 8.51
C GLU A 195 -3.65 10.95 7.91
N ALA A 196 -2.62 10.14 7.64
CA ALA A 196 -1.41 10.62 7.00
C ALA A 196 -1.69 11.18 5.59
N VAL A 197 -2.55 10.51 4.81
CA VAL A 197 -2.99 10.99 3.49
C VAL A 197 -3.81 12.28 3.62
N ARG A 198 -4.77 12.34 4.55
CA ARG A 198 -5.57 13.55 4.83
C ARG A 198 -4.69 14.74 5.15
N ARG A 199 -3.74 14.58 6.07
CA ARG A 199 -2.78 15.66 6.44
C ARG A 199 -1.91 16.09 5.27
N ALA A 200 -1.42 15.13 4.48
CA ALA A 200 -0.62 15.43 3.29
C ALA A 200 -1.42 16.23 2.25
N ALA A 201 -2.69 15.89 2.04
CA ALA A 201 -3.58 16.63 1.15
C ALA A 201 -3.84 18.06 1.67
N LEU A 202 -4.19 18.20 2.94
CA LEU A 202 -4.40 19.51 3.56
C LEU A 202 -3.15 20.40 3.47
N GLY A 203 -1.96 19.84 3.77
CA GLY A 203 -0.70 20.57 3.69
C GLY A 203 -0.33 21.02 2.28
N ARG A 204 -0.87 20.37 1.24
CA ARG A 204 -0.68 20.72 -0.18
C ARG A 204 -1.87 21.53 -0.77
N GLY A 205 -2.91 21.81 0.01
CA GLY A 205 -4.13 22.47 -0.49
C GLY A 205 -4.87 21.64 -1.54
N MET A 206 -4.86 20.31 -1.40
CA MET A 206 -5.49 19.36 -2.34
C MET A 206 -6.66 18.64 -1.66
N ASP A 207 -7.58 18.14 -2.48
CA ASP A 207 -8.52 17.13 -2.03
C ASP A 207 -7.85 15.75 -1.96
N ALA A 208 -8.38 14.87 -1.11
CA ALA A 208 -7.96 13.48 -1.03
C ALA A 208 -9.11 12.54 -1.40
N TRP A 209 -8.78 11.47 -2.12
CA TRP A 209 -9.65 10.31 -2.32
C TRP A 209 -8.94 9.08 -1.80
N ILE A 210 -9.51 8.42 -0.80
CA ILE A 210 -8.92 7.27 -0.14
C ILE A 210 -9.83 6.06 -0.38
N ALA A 211 -9.30 5.04 -1.05
CA ALA A 211 -9.95 3.74 -1.24
C ALA A 211 -9.40 2.74 -0.22
N LEU A 212 -10.30 2.07 0.49
CA LEU A 212 -9.96 0.98 1.40
C LEU A 212 -10.75 -0.26 1.03
N ASP A 213 -10.18 -1.44 1.27
CA ASP A 213 -10.95 -2.67 1.22
C ASP A 213 -11.90 -2.76 2.41
N ARG A 214 -12.95 -3.58 2.26
CA ARG A 214 -13.99 -3.78 3.28
C ARG A 214 -13.38 -4.45 4.52
N GLN A 215 -13.57 -3.84 5.67
CA GLN A 215 -13.01 -4.29 6.93
C GLN A 215 -14.02 -5.20 7.67
N GLY A 216 -13.72 -6.51 7.73
CA GLY A 216 -14.47 -7.45 8.55
C GLY A 216 -15.97 -7.59 8.24
N GLY A 217 -16.37 -7.42 6.97
CA GLY A 217 -17.76 -7.51 6.53
C GLY A 217 -18.64 -6.31 6.90
N ARG A 218 -18.08 -5.25 7.50
CA ARG A 218 -18.81 -4.04 7.87
C ARG A 218 -19.21 -3.25 6.62
N THR A 219 -20.42 -2.69 6.65
CA THR A 219 -20.96 -1.82 5.59
C THR A 219 -21.11 -0.37 6.03
N ALA A 220 -21.29 -0.11 7.34
CA ALA A 220 -21.44 1.23 7.90
C ALA A 220 -20.19 1.64 8.68
N TYR A 221 -19.57 2.75 8.28
CA TYR A 221 -18.30 3.25 8.85
C TYR A 221 -18.41 4.66 9.45
N ARG A 222 -19.57 5.28 9.44
CA ARG A 222 -19.73 6.66 9.93
C ARG A 222 -19.19 6.85 11.34
N GLU A 223 -19.61 6.00 12.29
CA GLU A 223 -19.17 6.14 13.70
C GLU A 223 -17.69 5.85 13.89
N PRO A 224 -17.13 4.75 13.34
CA PRO A 224 -15.67 4.52 13.42
C PRO A 224 -14.84 5.62 12.75
N LEU A 225 -15.29 6.16 11.62
CA LEU A 225 -14.62 7.28 10.97
C LEU A 225 -14.70 8.55 11.80
N GLN A 226 -15.88 8.89 12.37
CA GLN A 226 -16.02 10.06 13.23
C GLN A 226 -15.15 9.94 14.49
N SER A 227 -15.02 8.73 15.04
CA SER A 227 -14.13 8.47 16.19
C SER A 227 -12.65 8.59 15.81
N SER A 228 -12.28 8.22 14.58
CA SER A 228 -10.91 8.32 14.07
C SER A 228 -10.53 9.75 13.68
N PHE A 229 -11.50 10.56 13.27
CA PHE A 229 -11.32 11.94 12.82
C PHE A 229 -12.28 12.87 13.58
N PRO A 230 -12.03 13.13 14.89
CA PRO A 230 -12.96 13.88 15.73
C PRO A 230 -13.08 15.35 15.31
N ASP A 231 -12.08 15.90 14.65
CA ASP A 231 -12.02 17.27 14.09
C ASP A 231 -12.70 17.40 12.72
N ALA A 232 -13.10 16.29 12.10
CA ALA A 232 -13.77 16.28 10.82
C ALA A 232 -15.28 16.02 10.97
N ARG A 233 -16.08 16.52 10.04
CA ARG A 233 -17.49 16.19 9.93
C ARG A 233 -17.69 15.11 8.90
N ILE A 234 -17.99 13.89 9.33
CA ILE A 234 -18.23 12.77 8.44
C ILE A 234 -19.64 12.81 7.86
N ARG A 235 -19.74 12.91 6.53
CA ARG A 235 -20.98 12.86 5.77
C ARG A 235 -21.08 11.53 5.05
N VAL A 236 -22.18 10.81 5.24
CA VAL A 236 -22.48 9.60 4.47
C VAL A 236 -22.95 10.01 3.08
N LEU A 237 -22.31 9.48 2.05
CA LEU A 237 -22.73 9.63 0.66
C LEU A 237 -23.46 8.39 0.16
N ASP A 238 -22.98 7.20 0.55
CA ASP A 238 -23.55 5.91 0.19
C ASP A 238 -23.15 4.86 1.24
N GLU A 239 -24.05 3.99 1.61
CA GLU A 239 -23.81 2.78 2.40
C GLU A 239 -24.64 1.64 1.80
N SER A 240 -23.99 0.83 0.97
CA SER A 240 -24.61 -0.30 0.29
C SER A 240 -23.75 -1.56 0.42
N ASP A 241 -24.30 -2.69 0.01
CA ASP A 241 -23.57 -3.96 0.00
C ASP A 241 -22.36 -3.94 -0.94
N ALA A 242 -22.40 -3.11 -1.96
CA ALA A 242 -21.33 -2.99 -2.96
C ALA A 242 -20.23 -2.01 -2.54
N CYS A 243 -20.60 -0.90 -1.90
CA CYS A 243 -19.66 0.20 -1.61
C CYS A 243 -20.20 1.06 -0.46
N SER A 244 -19.30 1.60 0.35
CA SER A 244 -19.60 2.64 1.34
C SER A 244 -18.75 3.87 1.04
N ARG A 245 -19.37 5.05 0.90
CA ARG A 245 -18.71 6.31 0.56
C ARG A 245 -19.00 7.38 1.58
N TYR A 246 -17.95 8.12 1.94
CA TYR A 246 -17.99 9.17 2.95
C TYR A 246 -17.23 10.42 2.48
N ARG A 247 -17.65 11.55 3.02
CA ARG A 247 -16.94 12.82 2.81
C ARG A 247 -16.84 13.59 4.12
#